data_c428168c2e2ed8bb66c9ebee5ccfc24d
#
_entry.id   c428168c2e2ed8bb66c9ebee5ccfc24d
#
_cell.length_a   1.000
_cell.length_b   1.000
_cell.length_c   1.000
_cell.angle_alpha   90.00
_cell.angle_beta   90.00
_cell.angle_gamma   90.00
#
_symmetry.space_group_name_H-M   'P 1'
#
loop_
_entity.id
_entity.type
_entity.pdbx_description
1 polymer ?
#
loop_
_entity_poly.entity_id
_entity_poly.type
_entity_poly.pdbx_seq_one_letter_code
_entity_poly.pdbx_strand_id
1 'polypeptide(L)'
;MAIPVSELQKSNPSNIIELFQLELITAIHGSNTKYYWHNGVSENENLDIVFDSIQYIKMPIDAFGFEFTSKQLPRPKLQISNILGTFTTLMLTLPQGLEGAKVTRLRTLERYIDNTNFDPGHFLLEDGIDNVMLQEDDSVIKLEEIENPHGTPDASALFPKEIYYIDRKTIENRQVVEFELSANFDLDGVRLPKRQVLPEDFPGVGSFFS
;
A
#
# COMPACT_ATOMS: atom_id res chain seq x y z
N MET A 1 15.53 -1.33 -5.66
CA MET A 1 16.77 -1.26 -4.82
C MET A 1 16.32 -0.90 -3.41
N ALA A 2 16.92 -1.45 -2.36
CA ALA A 2 16.56 -1.00 -1.01
C ALA A 2 17.00 0.46 -0.81
N ILE A 3 16.29 1.19 0.05
CA ILE A 3 16.67 2.56 0.40
C ILE A 3 18.12 2.58 0.88
N PRO A 4 18.97 3.47 0.36
CA PRO A 4 20.37 3.57 0.80
C PRO A 4 20.47 3.87 2.28
N VAL A 5 21.30 3.12 2.99
CA VAL A 5 21.53 3.31 4.44
C VAL A 5 22.03 4.74 4.73
N SER A 6 22.78 5.33 3.80
CA SER A 6 23.27 6.71 3.90
C SER A 6 22.15 7.74 4.03
N GLU A 7 20.96 7.47 3.46
CA GLU A 7 19.81 8.37 3.58
C GLU A 7 19.20 8.33 4.99
N LEU A 8 19.14 7.14 5.58
CA LEU A 8 18.59 6.94 6.92
C LEU A 8 19.54 7.44 8.03
N GLN A 9 20.82 7.63 7.71
CA GLN A 9 21.84 8.14 8.64
C GLN A 9 22.02 9.65 8.59
N LYS A 10 21.28 10.34 7.70
CA LYS A 10 21.33 11.82 7.66
C LYS A 10 20.74 12.40 8.95
N SER A 11 21.27 13.54 9.36
CA SER A 11 20.73 14.31 10.51
C SER A 11 19.30 14.83 10.26
N ASN A 12 18.91 14.97 9.00
CA ASN A 12 17.57 15.33 8.57
C ASN A 12 17.16 14.40 7.44
N PRO A 13 16.67 13.19 7.75
CA PRO A 13 16.18 12.25 6.74
C PRO A 13 14.87 12.78 6.12
N SER A 14 14.63 12.44 4.87
CA SER A 14 13.37 12.73 4.20
C SER A 14 12.21 12.01 4.90
N ASN A 15 11.01 12.58 4.82
CA ASN A 15 9.81 12.01 5.41
C ASN A 15 9.52 10.61 4.86
N ILE A 16 9.04 9.73 5.72
CA ILE A 16 8.59 8.39 5.32
C ILE A 16 7.13 8.50 4.86
N ILE A 17 6.88 8.03 3.65
CA ILE A 17 5.54 7.93 3.07
C ILE A 17 5.10 6.48 3.14
N GLU A 18 3.88 6.26 3.63
CA GLU A 18 3.24 4.96 3.70
C GLU A 18 2.13 4.86 2.65
N LEU A 19 2.24 3.83 1.82
CA LEU A 19 1.32 3.54 0.73
C LEU A 19 0.69 2.18 0.97
N PHE A 20 -0.61 2.08 0.76
CA PHE A 20 -1.39 0.87 0.96
C PHE A 20 -2.00 0.41 -0.36
N GLN A 21 -1.86 -0.87 -0.67
CA GLN A 21 -2.49 -1.50 -1.82
C GLN A 21 -3.41 -2.61 -1.32
N LEU A 22 -4.68 -2.55 -1.66
CA LEU A 22 -5.64 -3.64 -1.44
C LEU A 22 -5.89 -4.31 -2.79
N GLU A 23 -5.59 -5.60 -2.88
CA GLU A 23 -5.79 -6.41 -4.07
C GLU A 23 -6.85 -7.49 -3.80
N LEU A 24 -7.93 -7.45 -4.55
CA LEU A 24 -8.96 -8.47 -4.52
C LEU A 24 -8.47 -9.73 -5.23
N ILE A 25 -8.82 -10.89 -4.71
CA ILE A 25 -8.45 -12.19 -5.28
C ILE A 25 -9.64 -12.75 -6.04
N THR A 26 -9.48 -12.99 -7.34
CA THR A 26 -10.56 -13.46 -8.23
C THR A 26 -11.26 -14.72 -7.71
N ALA A 27 -10.52 -15.66 -7.15
CA ALA A 27 -11.07 -16.91 -6.63
C ALA A 27 -12.02 -16.70 -5.42
N ILE A 28 -11.87 -15.61 -4.67
CA ILE A 28 -12.65 -15.31 -3.46
C ILE A 28 -13.69 -14.24 -3.74
N HIS A 29 -13.29 -13.16 -4.42
CA HIS A 29 -14.09 -11.96 -4.58
C HIS A 29 -14.76 -11.83 -5.96
N GLY A 30 -14.43 -12.75 -6.91
CA GLY A 30 -14.91 -12.64 -8.28
C GLY A 30 -14.26 -11.51 -9.11
N SER A 31 -13.34 -10.75 -8.52
CA SER A 31 -12.64 -9.63 -9.14
C SER A 31 -11.17 -9.61 -8.73
N ASN A 32 -10.33 -9.00 -9.54
CA ASN A 32 -8.92 -8.74 -9.25
C ASN A 32 -8.62 -7.23 -9.14
N THR A 33 -9.62 -6.44 -8.82
CA THR A 33 -9.48 -4.98 -8.69
C THR A 33 -8.47 -4.63 -7.61
N LYS A 34 -7.68 -3.59 -7.87
CA LYS A 34 -6.70 -3.05 -6.94
C LYS A 34 -7.11 -1.64 -6.52
N TYR A 35 -6.98 -1.36 -5.24
CA TYR A 35 -7.22 -0.06 -4.67
C TYR A 35 -5.92 0.44 -4.05
N TYR A 36 -5.66 1.74 -4.18
CA TYR A 36 -4.42 2.37 -3.77
C TYR A 36 -4.73 3.58 -2.90
N TRP A 37 -4.19 3.57 -1.69
CA TRP A 37 -4.41 4.64 -0.72
C TRP A 37 -3.14 5.03 0.01
N HIS A 38 -3.13 6.23 0.54
CA HIS A 38 -2.09 6.72 1.44
C HIS A 38 -2.70 7.49 2.61
N ASN A 39 -1.95 7.59 3.70
CA ASN A 39 -2.32 8.34 4.89
C ASN A 39 -1.51 9.63 5.05
N GLY A 40 -0.59 9.91 4.13
CA GLY A 40 0.34 11.02 4.21
C GLY A 40 -0.26 12.38 3.86
N VAL A 41 0.58 13.38 3.98
CA VAL A 41 0.33 14.71 3.41
C VAL A 41 0.97 14.73 2.03
N SER A 42 0.29 15.29 1.06
CA SER A 42 0.80 15.51 -0.30
C SER A 42 0.84 17.00 -0.59
N GLU A 43 1.81 17.42 -1.37
CA GLU A 43 1.91 18.78 -1.91
C GLU A 43 1.07 18.97 -3.17
N ASN A 44 0.52 17.88 -3.72
CA ASN A 44 -0.37 17.91 -4.87
C ASN A 44 -1.73 18.55 -4.49
N GLU A 45 -2.31 19.35 -5.37
CA GLU A 45 -3.62 20.00 -5.17
C GLU A 45 -4.73 19.02 -4.83
N ASN A 46 -4.72 17.82 -5.42
CA ASN A 46 -5.69 16.75 -5.15
C ASN A 46 -5.41 15.98 -3.86
N LEU A 47 -4.32 16.31 -3.15
CA LEU A 47 -3.83 15.61 -1.96
C LEU A 47 -3.47 14.14 -2.21
N ASP A 48 -3.40 13.67 -3.44
CA ASP A 48 -3.00 12.32 -3.81
C ASP A 48 -1.46 12.21 -3.89
N ILE A 49 -0.94 11.00 -3.82
CA ILE A 49 0.48 10.72 -4.03
C ILE A 49 0.64 9.83 -5.24
N VAL A 50 1.48 10.24 -6.18
CA VAL A 50 1.88 9.43 -7.33
C VAL A 50 3.24 8.80 -7.04
N PHE A 51 3.31 7.46 -7.12
CA PHE A 51 4.54 6.71 -6.96
C PHE A 51 4.56 5.54 -7.96
N ASP A 52 5.64 5.42 -8.72
CA ASP A 52 5.77 4.42 -9.80
C ASP A 52 4.63 4.55 -10.84
N SER A 53 4.25 5.79 -11.19
CA SER A 53 3.14 6.11 -12.08
C SER A 53 1.76 5.61 -11.59
N ILE A 54 1.64 5.21 -10.33
CA ILE A 54 0.39 4.79 -9.69
C ILE A 54 -0.08 5.89 -8.75
N GLN A 55 -1.33 6.32 -8.93
CA GLN A 55 -1.97 7.30 -8.07
C GLN A 55 -2.53 6.63 -6.80
N TYR A 56 -2.11 7.09 -5.65
CA TYR A 56 -2.60 6.69 -4.34
C TYR A 56 -3.50 7.79 -3.80
N ILE A 57 -4.76 7.46 -3.57
CA ILE A 57 -5.79 8.40 -3.11
C ILE A 57 -5.63 8.61 -1.61
N LYS A 58 -5.78 9.86 -1.17
CA LYS A 58 -5.76 10.17 0.26
C LYS A 58 -6.93 9.53 0.99
N MET A 59 -6.61 8.74 2.01
CA MET A 59 -7.58 8.10 2.87
C MET A 59 -7.08 8.10 4.31
N PRO A 60 -7.88 8.52 5.31
CA PRO A 60 -7.50 8.35 6.70
C PRO A 60 -7.41 6.86 7.05
N ILE A 61 -6.19 6.37 7.15
CA ILE A 61 -5.86 4.99 7.45
C ILE A 61 -4.86 4.98 8.60
N ASP A 62 -5.16 4.22 9.64
CA ASP A 62 -4.25 3.96 10.74
C ASP A 62 -3.84 2.49 10.73
N ALA A 63 -2.54 2.25 10.75
CA ALA A 63 -1.94 0.93 10.66
C ALA A 63 -1.15 0.61 11.94
N PHE A 64 -1.61 -0.40 12.70
CA PHE A 64 -1.05 -0.76 14.00
C PHE A 64 -0.51 -2.18 14.01
N GLY A 65 0.50 -2.43 14.87
CA GLY A 65 0.96 -3.79 15.16
C GLY A 65 1.79 -4.44 14.05
N PHE A 66 2.40 -3.66 13.19
CA PHE A 66 3.33 -4.14 12.15
C PHE A 66 4.73 -4.44 12.70
N GLU A 67 4.89 -4.43 14.01
CA GLU A 67 6.18 -4.69 14.64
C GLU A 67 6.49 -6.19 14.65
N PHE A 68 7.73 -6.53 14.29
CA PHE A 68 8.22 -7.90 14.37
C PHE A 68 8.73 -8.20 15.78
N THR A 69 8.13 -9.18 16.42
CA THR A 69 8.61 -9.72 17.68
C THR A 69 9.08 -11.16 17.50
N SER A 70 10.12 -11.56 18.24
CA SER A 70 10.64 -12.92 18.16
C SER A 70 9.73 -13.99 18.78
N LYS A 71 8.68 -13.59 19.48
CA LYS A 71 7.80 -14.48 20.27
C LYS A 71 6.48 -14.80 19.62
N GLN A 72 5.98 -13.95 18.74
CA GLN A 72 4.65 -14.09 18.16
C GLN A 72 4.64 -13.50 16.74
N LEU A 73 3.87 -14.15 15.86
CA LEU A 73 3.57 -13.60 14.54
C LEU A 73 2.80 -12.30 14.69
N PRO A 74 3.17 -11.25 13.95
CA PRO A 74 2.42 -10.01 13.96
C PRO A 74 1.02 -10.25 13.37
N ARG A 75 0.00 -9.80 14.08
CA ARG A 75 -1.37 -9.66 13.60
C ARG A 75 -1.72 -8.18 13.56
N PRO A 76 -1.27 -7.48 12.52
CA PRO A 76 -1.50 -6.05 12.43
C PRO A 76 -2.99 -5.76 12.23
N LYS A 77 -3.36 -4.54 12.59
CA LYS A 77 -4.70 -4.01 12.41
C LYS A 77 -4.66 -2.83 11.48
N LEU A 78 -5.62 -2.78 10.58
CA LEU A 78 -5.81 -1.69 9.65
C LEU A 78 -7.16 -1.04 9.94
N GLN A 79 -7.12 0.20 10.39
CA GLN A 79 -8.30 1.00 10.68
C GLN A 79 -8.49 2.04 9.58
N ILE A 80 -9.66 2.06 8.95
CA ILE A 80 -9.93 2.90 7.80
C ILE A 80 -11.17 3.75 8.08
N SER A 81 -11.14 5.01 7.70
CA SER A 81 -12.30 5.90 7.81
C SER A 81 -13.44 5.42 6.90
N ASN A 82 -14.66 5.38 7.47
CA ASN A 82 -15.87 4.96 6.77
C ASN A 82 -16.95 6.06 6.72
N ILE A 83 -16.56 7.30 6.92
CA ILE A 83 -17.50 8.45 7.00
C ILE A 83 -18.37 8.55 5.74
N LEU A 84 -17.79 8.26 4.58
CA LEU A 84 -18.50 8.26 3.30
C LEU A 84 -19.23 6.93 3.00
N GLY A 85 -19.11 5.92 3.87
CA GLY A 85 -19.70 4.60 3.66
C GLY A 85 -19.08 3.80 2.50
N THR A 86 -17.98 4.24 1.93
CA THR A 86 -17.33 3.64 0.75
C THR A 86 -16.94 2.18 1.01
N PHE A 87 -16.33 1.89 2.18
CA PHE A 87 -15.94 0.53 2.54
C PHE A 87 -17.11 -0.37 2.84
N THR A 88 -18.16 0.12 3.50
CA THR A 88 -19.39 -0.64 3.71
C THR A 88 -20.03 -1.00 2.37
N THR A 89 -20.11 -0.04 1.44
CA THR A 89 -20.65 -0.30 0.09
C THR A 89 -19.78 -1.32 -0.66
N LEU A 90 -18.47 -1.18 -0.62
CA LEU A 90 -17.54 -2.13 -1.25
C LEU A 90 -17.73 -3.55 -0.69
N MET A 91 -17.79 -3.70 0.65
CA MET A 91 -18.01 -4.99 1.28
C MET A 91 -19.35 -5.63 0.91
N LEU A 92 -20.41 -4.84 0.73
CA LEU A 92 -21.73 -5.34 0.33
C LEU A 92 -21.79 -5.78 -1.13
N THR A 93 -20.93 -5.24 -2.00
CA THR A 93 -20.87 -5.64 -3.42
C THR A 93 -20.08 -6.92 -3.66
N LEU A 94 -19.28 -7.35 -2.68
CA LEU A 94 -18.42 -8.53 -2.80
C LEU A 94 -19.04 -9.76 -2.11
N PRO A 95 -18.95 -10.97 -2.70
CA PRO A 95 -19.59 -12.18 -2.17
C PRO A 95 -19.18 -12.55 -0.74
N GLN A 96 -17.93 -12.27 -0.36
CA GLN A 96 -17.36 -12.55 0.96
C GLN A 96 -16.81 -11.29 1.65
N GLY A 97 -17.32 -10.12 1.26
CA GLY A 97 -16.75 -8.85 1.73
C GLY A 97 -15.28 -8.71 1.31
N LEU A 98 -14.44 -8.26 2.21
CA LEU A 98 -12.99 -8.09 1.98
C LEU A 98 -12.13 -9.18 2.62
N GLU A 99 -12.72 -10.19 3.24
CA GLU A 99 -11.95 -11.29 3.87
C GLU A 99 -11.15 -12.07 2.83
N GLY A 100 -9.89 -12.32 3.12
CA GLY A 100 -8.95 -12.95 2.20
C GLY A 100 -8.31 -11.98 1.19
N ALA A 101 -8.71 -10.71 1.12
CA ALA A 101 -8.06 -9.75 0.23
C ALA A 101 -6.61 -9.48 0.68
N LYS A 102 -5.73 -9.29 -0.29
CA LYS A 102 -4.31 -9.05 -0.04
C LYS A 102 -4.06 -7.58 0.22
N VAL A 103 -3.43 -7.28 1.33
CA VAL A 103 -2.99 -5.93 1.72
C VAL A 103 -1.47 -5.87 1.61
N THR A 104 -0.97 -4.93 0.83
CA THR A 104 0.46 -4.65 0.73
C THR A 104 0.72 -3.25 1.26
N ARG A 105 1.56 -3.15 2.28
CA ARG A 105 2.09 -1.88 2.79
C ARG A 105 3.45 -1.64 2.17
N LEU A 106 3.57 -0.51 1.49
CA LEU A 106 4.81 -0.01 0.92
C LEU A 106 5.25 1.21 1.72
N ARG A 107 6.55 1.34 1.95
CA ARG A 107 7.11 2.53 2.58
C ARG A 107 8.26 3.03 1.72
N THR A 108 8.25 4.31 1.44
CA THR A 108 9.30 5.01 0.71
C THR A 108 9.62 6.33 1.38
N LEU A 109 10.59 7.07 0.84
CA LEU A 109 10.90 8.42 1.28
C LEU A 109 10.35 9.43 0.26
N GLU A 110 9.90 10.57 0.73
CA GLU A 110 9.36 11.68 -0.06
C GLU A 110 10.26 12.08 -1.24
N ARG A 111 11.56 11.98 -1.08
CA ARG A 111 12.54 12.28 -2.12
C ARG A 111 12.52 11.35 -3.34
N TYR A 112 11.86 10.19 -3.24
CA TYR A 112 11.82 9.18 -4.29
C TYR A 112 10.47 9.08 -5.01
N ILE A 113 9.48 9.89 -4.60
CA ILE A 113 8.18 9.92 -5.29
C ILE A 113 8.29 10.66 -6.62
N ASP A 114 7.30 10.46 -7.48
CA ASP A 114 7.29 10.98 -8.84
C ASP A 114 7.22 12.52 -8.87
N ASN A 115 7.84 13.14 -9.87
CA ASN A 115 7.85 14.58 -10.07
C ASN A 115 6.45 15.19 -10.16
N THR A 116 5.50 14.45 -10.69
CA THR A 116 4.09 14.86 -10.82
C THR A 116 3.42 15.24 -9.50
N ASN A 117 3.99 14.83 -8.35
CA ASN A 117 3.48 15.25 -7.04
C ASN A 117 3.76 16.71 -6.72
N PHE A 118 4.74 17.29 -7.37
CA PHE A 118 5.23 18.64 -7.11
C PHE A 118 4.94 19.59 -8.28
N ASP A 119 4.41 19.07 -9.39
CA ASP A 119 4.03 19.85 -10.56
C ASP A 119 2.59 20.35 -10.39
N PRO A 120 2.36 21.63 -10.07
CA PRO A 120 1.03 22.19 -9.93
C PRO A 120 0.32 22.35 -11.28
N GLY A 121 0.91 21.85 -12.37
CA GLY A 121 0.30 21.93 -13.70
C GLY A 121 0.18 23.36 -14.21
N HIS A 122 1.20 24.19 -14.00
CA HIS A 122 1.22 25.54 -14.57
C HIS A 122 1.28 25.47 -16.09
N PHE A 123 0.20 25.90 -16.72
CA PHE A 123 0.04 25.96 -18.15
C PHE A 123 0.09 27.41 -18.63
N LEU A 124 0.57 27.62 -19.84
CA LEU A 124 0.43 28.90 -20.49
C LEU A 124 -1.05 29.11 -20.88
N LEU A 125 -1.68 30.13 -20.32
CA LEU A 125 -3.04 30.51 -20.67
C LEU A 125 -3.05 31.56 -21.78
N GLU A 126 -4.04 31.48 -22.64
CA GLU A 126 -4.31 32.53 -23.64
C GLU A 126 -4.84 33.79 -22.93
N ASP A 127 -4.31 34.97 -23.29
CA ASP A 127 -4.65 36.24 -22.63
C ASP A 127 -6.17 36.52 -22.67
N GLY A 128 -6.76 36.62 -21.48
CA GLY A 128 -8.18 36.95 -21.30
C GLY A 128 -9.19 35.79 -21.44
N ILE A 129 -8.73 34.57 -21.62
CA ILE A 129 -9.57 33.37 -21.73
C ILE A 129 -8.97 32.26 -20.87
N ASP A 130 -9.78 31.54 -20.09
CA ASP A 130 -9.36 30.38 -19.29
C ASP A 130 -8.99 29.14 -20.15
N ASN A 131 -8.53 29.38 -21.38
CA ASN A 131 -8.11 28.34 -22.29
C ASN A 131 -6.60 28.13 -22.22
N VAL A 132 -6.18 26.88 -22.14
CA VAL A 132 -4.77 26.50 -22.15
C VAL A 132 -4.24 26.60 -23.58
N MET A 133 -3.09 27.23 -23.76
CA MET A 133 -2.42 27.25 -25.07
C MET A 133 -1.89 25.86 -25.41
N LEU A 134 -2.15 25.42 -26.63
CA LEU A 134 -1.71 24.13 -27.15
C LEU A 134 -0.55 24.32 -28.16
N GLN A 135 0.29 23.31 -28.27
CA GLN A 135 1.27 23.18 -29.34
C GLN A 135 0.59 22.70 -30.66
N GLU A 136 1.34 22.68 -31.74
CA GLU A 136 0.82 22.18 -33.04
C GLU A 136 0.33 20.73 -33.03
N ASP A 137 0.77 19.94 -32.04
CA ASP A 137 0.40 18.53 -31.84
C ASP A 137 -0.73 18.33 -30.83
N ASP A 138 -1.47 19.40 -30.51
CA ASP A 138 -2.51 19.43 -29.47
C ASP A 138 -2.00 19.18 -28.03
N SER A 139 -0.69 19.14 -27.81
CA SER A 139 -0.14 19.06 -26.46
C SER A 139 -0.16 20.40 -25.75
N VAL A 140 -0.31 20.37 -24.42
CA VAL A 140 -0.39 21.58 -23.60
C VAL A 140 1.00 22.20 -23.43
N ILE A 141 1.10 23.52 -23.60
CA ILE A 141 2.34 24.26 -23.33
C ILE A 141 2.48 24.45 -21.81
N LYS A 142 3.38 23.70 -21.20
CA LYS A 142 3.76 23.87 -19.80
C LYS A 142 4.76 25.02 -19.66
N LEU A 143 4.56 25.86 -18.63
CA LEU A 143 5.48 26.97 -18.35
C LEU A 143 6.82 26.47 -17.83
N GLU A 144 6.80 25.47 -16.97
CA GLU A 144 8.00 24.88 -16.38
C GLU A 144 7.68 23.44 -15.92
N GLU A 145 8.62 22.54 -16.10
CA GLU A 145 8.54 21.19 -15.54
C GLU A 145 9.19 21.22 -14.16
N ILE A 146 8.38 21.09 -13.12
CA ILE A 146 8.88 21.11 -11.75
C ILE A 146 9.36 19.70 -11.40
N GLU A 147 10.64 19.58 -11.13
CA GLU A 147 11.22 18.36 -10.58
C GLU A 147 10.95 18.27 -9.07
N ASN A 148 11.01 17.04 -8.55
CA ASN A 148 10.91 16.80 -7.12
C ASN A 148 12.00 17.60 -6.35
N PRO A 149 11.63 18.60 -5.53
CA PRO A 149 12.59 19.47 -4.84
C PRO A 149 13.39 18.72 -3.76
N HIS A 150 12.91 17.55 -3.35
CA HIS A 150 13.52 16.75 -2.29
C HIS A 150 14.52 15.71 -2.82
N GLY A 151 14.48 15.39 -4.11
CA GLY A 151 15.39 14.39 -4.69
C GLY A 151 15.02 13.94 -6.09
N THR A 152 15.49 12.76 -6.46
CA THR A 152 15.24 12.16 -7.78
C THR A 152 14.27 10.98 -7.61
N PRO A 153 13.19 10.89 -8.42
CA PRO A 153 12.27 9.78 -8.40
C PRO A 153 12.97 8.43 -8.58
N ASP A 154 12.64 7.47 -7.73
CA ASP A 154 13.13 6.09 -7.84
C ASP A 154 12.09 5.11 -7.30
N ALA A 155 11.35 4.49 -8.21
CA ALA A 155 10.33 3.46 -7.89
C ALA A 155 10.91 2.22 -7.19
N SER A 156 12.22 2.00 -7.28
CA SER A 156 12.89 0.87 -6.63
C SER A 156 13.34 1.16 -5.19
N ALA A 157 13.32 2.41 -4.76
CA ALA A 157 13.74 2.85 -3.43
C ALA A 157 12.62 2.63 -2.40
N LEU A 158 12.45 1.39 -1.99
CA LEU A 158 11.45 0.93 -1.04
C LEU A 158 12.08 0.28 0.18
N PHE A 159 11.44 0.46 1.34
CA PHE A 159 11.64 -0.45 2.47
C PHE A 159 11.11 -1.85 2.12
N PRO A 160 11.47 -2.89 2.87
CA PRO A 160 10.91 -4.22 2.64
C PRO A 160 9.38 -4.16 2.58
N LYS A 161 8.81 -4.77 1.52
CA LYS A 161 7.35 -4.84 1.34
C LYS A 161 6.73 -5.72 2.42
N GLU A 162 5.69 -5.25 3.03
CA GLU A 162 4.92 -5.97 4.05
C GLU A 162 3.63 -6.46 3.41
N ILE A 163 3.45 -7.78 3.33
CA ILE A 163 2.31 -8.41 2.67
C ILE A 163 1.52 -9.21 3.69
N TYR A 164 0.25 -8.87 3.84
CA TYR A 164 -0.71 -9.51 4.71
C TYR A 164 -2.01 -9.80 3.96
N TYR A 165 -2.90 -10.54 4.60
CA TYR A 165 -4.25 -10.83 4.11
C TYR A 165 -5.25 -10.41 5.17
N ILE A 166 -6.41 -9.94 4.76
CA ILE A 166 -7.50 -9.63 5.68
C ILE A 166 -8.04 -10.95 6.23
N ASP A 167 -7.84 -11.16 7.54
CA ASP A 167 -8.34 -12.34 8.24
C ASP A 167 -9.82 -12.17 8.59
N ARG A 168 -10.14 -11.05 9.23
CA ARG A 168 -11.51 -10.73 9.63
C ARG A 168 -11.72 -9.24 9.83
N LYS A 169 -12.98 -8.84 9.76
CA LYS A 169 -13.43 -7.51 10.17
C LYS A 169 -13.72 -7.54 11.68
N THR A 170 -13.04 -6.68 12.45
CA THR A 170 -13.19 -6.60 13.90
C THR A 170 -14.21 -5.56 14.33
N ILE A 171 -14.23 -4.42 13.65
CA ILE A 171 -15.15 -3.32 13.94
C ILE A 171 -15.72 -2.80 12.63
N GLU A 172 -17.02 -2.54 12.63
CA GLU A 172 -17.68 -1.75 11.58
C GLU A 172 -18.69 -0.82 12.22
N ASN A 173 -18.50 0.45 12.00
CA ASN A 173 -19.46 1.48 12.35
C ASN A 173 -19.48 2.57 11.28
N ARG A 174 -20.31 3.60 11.49
CA ARG A 174 -20.46 4.70 10.54
C ARG A 174 -19.18 5.54 10.36
N GLN A 175 -18.25 5.49 11.32
CA GLN A 175 -17.04 6.32 11.29
C GLN A 175 -15.83 5.54 10.84
N VAL A 176 -15.74 4.25 11.21
CA VAL A 176 -14.53 3.44 11.09
C VAL A 176 -14.86 2.00 10.77
N VAL A 177 -14.03 1.40 9.92
CA VAL A 177 -13.94 -0.05 9.75
C VAL A 177 -12.55 -0.49 10.15
N GLU A 178 -12.45 -1.51 11.01
CA GLU A 178 -11.18 -2.12 11.44
C GLU A 178 -11.10 -3.56 10.95
N PHE A 179 -9.97 -3.87 10.34
CA PHE A 179 -9.61 -5.21 9.87
C PHE A 179 -8.41 -5.74 10.65
N GLU A 180 -8.47 -6.99 11.05
CA GLU A 180 -7.32 -7.75 11.52
C GLU A 180 -6.65 -8.41 10.32
N LEU A 181 -5.33 -8.28 10.23
CA LEU A 181 -4.53 -8.84 9.15
C LEU A 181 -3.75 -10.04 9.65
N SER A 182 -3.51 -11.01 8.78
CA SER A 182 -2.70 -12.18 9.05
C SER A 182 -1.67 -12.43 7.96
N ALA A 183 -0.56 -13.07 8.32
CA ALA A 183 0.41 -13.52 7.33
C ALA A 183 -0.17 -14.71 6.54
N ASN A 184 0.26 -14.88 5.30
CA ASN A 184 -0.28 -15.93 4.40
C ASN A 184 -0.21 -17.35 4.99
N PHE A 185 0.78 -17.63 5.83
CA PHE A 185 0.93 -18.96 6.45
C PHE A 185 0.13 -19.13 7.76
N ASP A 186 -0.49 -18.06 8.27
CA ASP A 186 -1.35 -18.07 9.46
C ASP A 186 -2.85 -18.11 9.08
N LEU A 187 -3.17 -18.14 7.80
CA LEU A 187 -4.55 -18.28 7.32
C LEU A 187 -5.07 -19.70 7.56
N ASP A 188 -6.37 -19.81 7.77
CA ASP A 188 -7.04 -21.09 7.96
C ASP A 188 -6.78 -22.03 6.76
N GLY A 189 -6.48 -23.30 7.07
CA GLY A 189 -6.17 -24.31 6.06
C GLY A 189 -4.71 -24.35 5.57
N VAL A 190 -3.87 -23.40 5.95
CA VAL A 190 -2.42 -23.48 5.67
C VAL A 190 -1.73 -24.38 6.68
N ARG A 191 -1.23 -25.51 6.19
CA ARG A 191 -0.50 -26.50 7.02
C ARG A 191 1.00 -26.34 6.84
N LEU A 192 1.70 -26.15 7.95
CA LEU A 192 3.17 -26.14 8.00
C LEU A 192 3.63 -27.11 9.10
N PRO A 193 4.54 -28.05 8.79
CA PRO A 193 5.05 -28.37 7.45
C PRO A 193 3.98 -29.02 6.56
N LYS A 194 4.08 -28.85 5.25
CA LYS A 194 3.16 -29.48 4.27
C LYS A 194 3.23 -31.00 4.29
N ARG A 195 4.30 -31.57 4.84
CA ARG A 195 4.56 -33.00 4.91
C ARG A 195 4.66 -33.39 6.39
N GLN A 196 3.92 -34.40 6.78
CA GLN A 196 4.08 -34.99 8.10
C GLN A 196 5.40 -35.78 8.15
N VAL A 197 6.07 -35.72 9.29
CA VAL A 197 7.26 -36.53 9.55
C VAL A 197 6.77 -37.89 9.99
N LEU A 198 6.73 -38.84 9.05
CA LEU A 198 6.29 -40.24 9.29
C LEU A 198 7.50 -41.15 9.30
N PRO A 199 7.47 -42.27 10.05
CA PRO A 199 8.56 -43.25 10.05
C PRO A 199 8.87 -43.84 8.68
N GLU A 200 7.88 -43.91 7.78
CA GLU A 200 8.05 -44.39 6.40
C GLU A 200 8.98 -43.51 5.57
N ASP A 201 8.89 -42.18 5.76
CA ASP A 201 9.72 -41.19 5.06
C ASP A 201 11.02 -40.89 5.83
N PHE A 202 10.99 -41.05 7.14
CA PHE A 202 12.09 -40.73 8.05
C PHE A 202 12.28 -41.86 9.08
N PRO A 203 13.06 -42.90 8.74
CA PRO A 203 13.16 -44.11 9.55
C PRO A 203 13.65 -43.90 10.99
N GLY A 204 14.28 -42.77 11.28
CA GLY A 204 14.75 -42.41 12.63
C GLY A 204 13.68 -41.81 13.54
N VAL A 205 12.48 -41.52 13.01
CA VAL A 205 11.43 -40.89 13.80
C VAL A 205 10.71 -41.95 14.67
N GLY A 206 10.71 -41.71 15.98
CA GLY A 206 10.08 -42.61 16.96
C GLY A 206 10.92 -43.81 17.35
N SER A 207 12.14 -43.98 16.83
CA SER A 207 13.07 -44.98 17.30
C SER A 207 13.94 -44.41 18.42
N PHE A 208 13.76 -44.94 19.63
CA PHE A 208 14.69 -44.66 20.71
C PHE A 208 15.88 -45.63 20.57
N PHE A 209 17.07 -45.08 20.39
CA PHE A 209 18.28 -45.88 20.52
C PHE A 209 18.46 -46.20 22.01
N SER A 210 18.26 -47.42 22.38
CA SER A 210 18.61 -47.96 23.69
C SER A 210 20.10 -48.27 23.75
#